data_6292067bacf908b039a05fd01badbe7e
#
_entry.id   6292067bacf908b039a05fd01badbe7e
#
_cell.length_a   1.000
_cell.length_b   1.000
_cell.length_c   1.000
_cell.angle_alpha   90.00
_cell.angle_beta   90.00
_cell.angle_gamma   90.00
#
_symmetry.space_group_name_H-M   'P 1'
#
loop_
_entity.id
_entity.type
_entity.pdbx_description
1 polymer ?
#
loop_
_entity_poly.entity_id
_entity_poly.type
_entity_poly.pdbx_seq_one_letter_code
_entity_poly.pdbx_strand_id
1 'polypeptide(L)'
;MLTRNKLSRFHAILLLSLSPLLWKSAFGQDTSAAQLQQWVAGNNVAAIRALGPPVLPKLVQMYEDARNDEFKARVAQTLYALSWKSPQAKLALMKDVHTLNQNLRLQVQWALGRVSNDQDVVDTLLANMRSDSNPLFRDKAACALAYDQIHLTEQQKVRLFGVLIEALGDDKLDVRNIALLALQIHTGQTKGFNPNASLTEREQSVRLWRKWLAQYKSGL
;
A
#
# COMPACT_ATOMS: atom_id res chain seq x y z
N MET A 1 90.38 -1.53 -18.84
CA MET A 1 89.51 -2.56 -19.39
C MET A 1 88.43 -2.88 -18.38
N LEU A 2 87.22 -2.47 -18.63
CA LEU A 2 86.19 -2.39 -17.63
C LEU A 2 85.14 -3.50 -17.91
N THR A 3 84.91 -4.32 -16.96
CA THR A 3 83.82 -5.31 -16.96
C THR A 3 82.65 -4.78 -16.14
N ARG A 4 81.49 -4.59 -16.77
CA ARG A 4 80.25 -4.08 -16.18
C ARG A 4 79.45 -5.27 -15.61
N ASN A 5 79.25 -5.29 -14.28
CA ASN A 5 78.33 -6.15 -13.59
C ASN A 5 76.88 -5.61 -13.78
N LYS A 6 75.97 -6.46 -14.29
CA LYS A 6 74.54 -6.23 -14.31
C LYS A 6 73.90 -6.91 -13.07
N LEU A 7 73.41 -6.11 -12.16
CA LEU A 7 72.53 -6.59 -11.10
C LEU A 7 71.10 -6.75 -11.64
N SER A 8 70.63 -7.99 -11.61
CA SER A 8 69.24 -8.36 -11.86
C SER A 8 68.40 -8.06 -10.61
N ARG A 9 67.44 -7.13 -10.74
CA ARG A 9 66.41 -6.89 -9.71
C ARG A 9 65.22 -7.83 -9.92
N PHE A 10 65.10 -8.86 -9.07
CA PHE A 10 63.86 -9.64 -9.00
C PHE A 10 62.81 -8.84 -8.25
N HIS A 11 61.74 -8.43 -8.92
CA HIS A 11 60.51 -7.93 -8.28
C HIS A 11 59.66 -9.14 -7.95
N ALA A 12 59.54 -9.44 -6.65
CA ALA A 12 58.55 -10.37 -6.14
C ALA A 12 57.17 -9.70 -6.19
N ILE A 13 56.33 -10.12 -7.14
CA ILE A 13 54.90 -9.74 -7.17
C ILE A 13 54.21 -10.62 -6.13
N LEU A 14 53.85 -9.99 -5.00
CA LEU A 14 53.00 -10.60 -3.98
C LEU A 14 51.54 -10.61 -4.50
N LEU A 15 51.12 -11.71 -5.09
CA LEU A 15 49.72 -11.97 -5.42
C LEU A 15 48.96 -12.22 -4.11
N LEU A 16 48.30 -11.17 -3.59
CA LEU A 16 47.28 -11.30 -2.57
C LEU A 16 46.09 -12.03 -3.18
N SER A 17 46.01 -13.33 -2.99
CA SER A 17 44.81 -14.11 -3.27
C SER A 17 43.72 -13.71 -2.27
N LEU A 18 42.90 -12.74 -2.63
CA LEU A 18 41.66 -12.43 -1.93
C LEU A 18 40.75 -13.65 -2.02
N SER A 19 40.62 -14.37 -0.91
CA SER A 19 39.75 -15.52 -0.79
C SER A 19 38.30 -15.14 -1.13
N PRO A 20 37.61 -15.86 -2.01
CA PRO A 20 36.22 -15.58 -2.35
C PRO A 20 35.22 -15.83 -1.20
N LEU A 21 35.71 -16.26 -0.04
CA LEU A 21 34.93 -16.53 1.18
C LEU A 21 34.48 -15.27 1.93
N LEU A 22 35.10 -14.10 1.70
CA LEU A 22 34.73 -12.87 2.40
C LEU A 22 33.61 -12.10 1.74
N TRP A 23 33.18 -12.41 0.52
CA TRP A 23 32.10 -11.74 -0.17
C TRP A 23 30.70 -12.33 0.13
N LYS A 24 30.62 -13.54 0.67
CA LYS A 24 29.34 -14.14 1.07
C LYS A 24 28.77 -13.59 2.39
N SER A 25 29.52 -12.84 3.17
CA SER A 25 29.06 -12.32 4.46
C SER A 25 28.43 -10.92 4.42
N ALA A 26 28.45 -10.23 3.28
CA ALA A 26 27.87 -8.88 3.14
C ALA A 26 26.44 -8.86 2.55
N PHE A 27 25.98 -9.95 1.92
CA PHE A 27 24.64 -10.06 1.35
C PHE A 27 23.99 -11.35 1.80
N GLY A 28 23.16 -11.28 2.85
CA GLY A 28 22.27 -12.37 3.22
C GLY A 28 22.48 -12.96 4.62
N GLN A 29 22.40 -12.16 5.67
CA GLN A 29 21.93 -12.72 6.94
C GLN A 29 20.47 -13.12 6.68
N ASP A 30 20.23 -14.43 6.56
CA ASP A 30 18.88 -14.97 6.49
C ASP A 30 18.20 -14.66 7.84
N THR A 31 17.47 -13.54 7.87
CA THR A 31 16.79 -13.07 9.07
C THR A 31 15.90 -14.21 9.55
N SER A 32 16.16 -14.69 10.78
CA SER A 32 15.39 -15.78 11.35
C SER A 32 13.91 -15.38 11.48
N ALA A 33 13.02 -16.35 11.39
CA ALA A 33 11.58 -16.09 11.59
C ALA A 33 11.31 -15.44 12.95
N ALA A 34 12.02 -15.83 14.00
CA ALA A 34 11.90 -15.25 15.34
C ALA A 34 12.31 -13.77 15.38
N GLN A 35 13.39 -13.40 14.70
CA GLN A 35 13.84 -12.01 14.61
C GLN A 35 12.85 -11.15 13.84
N LEU A 36 12.33 -11.64 12.71
CA LEU A 36 11.31 -10.93 11.94
C LEU A 36 10.02 -10.76 12.75
N GLN A 37 9.60 -11.79 13.50
CA GLN A 37 8.45 -11.72 14.40
C GLN A 37 8.64 -10.67 15.50
N GLN A 38 9.82 -10.55 16.08
CA GLN A 38 10.15 -9.50 17.06
C GLN A 38 10.05 -8.10 16.43
N TRP A 39 10.54 -7.91 15.21
CA TRP A 39 10.45 -6.63 14.52
C TRP A 39 9.00 -6.24 14.18
N VAL A 40 8.19 -7.20 13.74
CA VAL A 40 6.75 -6.97 13.52
C VAL A 40 6.06 -6.61 14.85
N ALA A 41 6.29 -7.37 15.91
CA ALA A 41 5.70 -7.11 17.23
C ALA A 41 6.11 -5.75 17.80
N GLY A 42 7.37 -5.35 17.60
CA GLY A 42 7.93 -4.07 18.03
C GLY A 42 7.73 -2.92 17.05
N ASN A 43 6.99 -3.12 15.94
CA ASN A 43 6.79 -2.13 14.87
C ASN A 43 8.11 -1.56 14.30
N ASN A 44 9.16 -2.37 14.23
CA ASN A 44 10.45 -1.97 13.67
C ASN A 44 10.45 -2.06 12.14
N VAL A 45 9.63 -1.23 11.52
CA VAL A 45 9.45 -1.19 10.06
C VAL A 45 10.77 -0.87 9.34
N ALA A 46 11.64 -0.06 9.93
CA ALA A 46 12.91 0.31 9.31
C ALA A 46 13.83 -0.91 9.11
N ALA A 47 13.96 -1.79 10.13
CA ALA A 47 14.74 -3.01 10.02
C ALA A 47 14.14 -3.96 8.96
N ILE A 48 12.81 -4.10 8.91
CA ILE A 48 12.14 -4.93 7.93
C ILE A 48 12.32 -4.36 6.51
N ARG A 49 12.22 -3.05 6.35
CA ARG A 49 12.42 -2.36 5.06
C ARG A 49 13.83 -2.55 4.53
N ALA A 50 14.84 -2.62 5.39
CA ALA A 50 16.24 -2.87 5.00
C ALA A 50 16.46 -4.26 4.35
N LEU A 51 15.56 -5.23 4.59
CA LEU A 51 15.60 -6.54 3.93
C LEU A 51 15.12 -6.50 2.48
N GLY A 52 14.42 -5.44 2.09
CA GLY A 52 13.82 -5.29 0.76
C GLY A 52 12.60 -6.20 0.50
N PRO A 53 12.02 -6.13 -0.72
CA PRO A 53 10.84 -6.90 -1.09
C PRO A 53 10.90 -8.43 -0.91
N PRO A 54 12.07 -9.10 -0.95
CA PRO A 54 12.16 -10.54 -0.69
C PRO A 54 11.64 -10.99 0.68
N VAL A 55 11.41 -10.08 1.63
CA VAL A 55 10.80 -10.39 2.93
C VAL A 55 9.29 -10.64 2.84
N LEU A 56 8.61 -10.17 1.78
CA LEU A 56 7.15 -10.22 1.67
C LEU A 56 6.55 -11.64 1.83
N PRO A 57 7.07 -12.70 1.20
CA PRO A 57 6.54 -14.05 1.42
C PRO A 57 6.59 -14.49 2.89
N LYS A 58 7.66 -14.13 3.63
CA LYS A 58 7.78 -14.44 5.07
C LYS A 58 6.72 -13.67 5.88
N LEU A 59 6.46 -12.42 5.56
CA LEU A 59 5.41 -11.62 6.22
C LEU A 59 4.01 -12.18 5.93
N VAL A 60 3.74 -12.59 4.68
CA VAL A 60 2.46 -13.21 4.32
C VAL A 60 2.26 -14.52 5.09
N GLN A 61 3.27 -15.36 5.15
CA GLN A 61 3.23 -16.59 5.95
C GLN A 61 2.95 -16.30 7.43
N MET A 62 3.61 -15.29 8.00
CA MET A 62 3.34 -14.87 9.39
C MET A 62 1.89 -14.38 9.58
N TYR A 63 1.32 -13.71 8.61
CA TYR A 63 -0.06 -13.28 8.64
C TYR A 63 -1.02 -14.48 8.65
N GLU A 64 -0.79 -15.45 7.77
CA GLU A 64 -1.62 -16.64 7.64
C GLU A 64 -1.49 -17.59 8.86
N ASP A 65 -0.30 -17.74 9.41
CA ASP A 65 -0.02 -18.60 10.59
C ASP A 65 -0.34 -17.94 11.93
N ALA A 66 -0.71 -16.65 11.92
CA ALA A 66 -0.98 -15.91 13.15
C ALA A 66 -2.17 -16.53 13.93
N ARG A 67 -1.93 -16.83 15.20
CA ARG A 67 -2.89 -17.49 16.09
C ARG A 67 -3.96 -16.55 16.65
N ASN A 68 -3.78 -15.23 16.50
CA ASN A 68 -4.69 -14.22 17.01
C ASN A 68 -4.72 -13.00 16.09
N ASP A 69 -5.84 -12.30 16.15
CA ASP A 69 -6.13 -11.14 15.31
C ASP A 69 -5.22 -9.93 15.60
N GLU A 70 -4.72 -9.82 16.83
CA GLU A 70 -3.83 -8.71 17.18
C GLU A 70 -2.51 -8.82 16.41
N PHE A 71 -1.92 -9.99 16.36
CA PHE A 71 -0.68 -10.19 15.60
C PHE A 71 -0.92 -10.10 14.09
N LYS A 72 -2.05 -10.62 13.58
CA LYS A 72 -2.47 -10.38 12.19
C LYS A 72 -2.54 -8.88 11.88
N ALA A 73 -3.16 -8.09 12.75
CA ALA A 73 -3.26 -6.64 12.59
C ALA A 73 -1.87 -5.96 12.54
N ARG A 74 -0.92 -6.39 13.35
CA ARG A 74 0.48 -5.89 13.31
C ARG A 74 1.19 -6.24 12.01
N VAL A 75 0.98 -7.44 11.48
CA VAL A 75 1.53 -7.80 10.16
C VAL A 75 0.89 -6.96 9.07
N ALA A 76 -0.44 -6.78 9.08
CA ALA A 76 -1.14 -5.92 8.12
C ALA A 76 -0.63 -4.47 8.20
N GLN A 77 -0.43 -3.93 9.41
CA GLN A 77 0.19 -2.62 9.63
C GLN A 77 1.61 -2.53 9.05
N THR A 78 2.39 -3.59 9.19
CA THR A 78 3.74 -3.68 8.60
C THR A 78 3.67 -3.64 7.08
N LEU A 79 2.77 -4.43 6.46
CA LEU A 79 2.55 -4.43 5.01
C LEU A 79 2.10 -3.04 4.51
N TYR A 80 1.20 -2.39 5.24
CA TYR A 80 0.80 -1.00 5.01
C TYR A 80 2.00 -0.05 4.99
N ALA A 81 2.83 -0.11 6.04
CA ALA A 81 3.98 0.78 6.19
C ALA A 81 5.07 0.55 5.14
N LEU A 82 5.28 -0.70 4.70
CA LEU A 82 6.20 -1.03 3.62
C LEU A 82 5.73 -0.49 2.27
N SER A 83 4.42 -0.51 2.02
CA SER A 83 3.78 0.01 0.80
C SER A 83 4.27 -0.67 -0.50
N TRP A 84 4.72 -1.93 -0.42
CA TRP A 84 5.15 -2.70 -1.57
C TRP A 84 4.01 -3.54 -2.14
N LYS A 85 3.88 -3.56 -3.47
CA LYS A 85 2.92 -4.43 -4.14
C LYS A 85 3.25 -5.90 -3.89
N SER A 86 2.22 -6.67 -3.52
CA SER A 86 2.31 -8.11 -3.30
C SER A 86 0.97 -8.80 -3.57
N PRO A 87 0.87 -9.56 -4.67
CA PRO A 87 -0.34 -10.34 -4.94
C PRO A 87 -0.66 -11.33 -3.82
N GLN A 88 0.35 -11.93 -3.20
CA GLN A 88 0.16 -12.86 -2.08
C GLN A 88 -0.40 -12.13 -0.85
N ALA A 89 0.17 -10.96 -0.49
CA ALA A 89 -0.35 -10.15 0.61
C ALA A 89 -1.80 -9.72 0.35
N LYS A 90 -2.13 -9.30 -0.88
CA LYS A 90 -3.50 -8.99 -1.26
C LYS A 90 -4.43 -10.18 -0.99
N LEU A 91 -4.10 -11.38 -1.48
CA LEU A 91 -4.94 -12.56 -1.29
C LEU A 91 -5.13 -12.94 0.18
N ALA A 92 -4.08 -12.82 1.00
CA ALA A 92 -4.17 -13.08 2.43
C ALA A 92 -5.06 -12.06 3.14
N LEU A 93 -4.88 -10.76 2.86
CA LEU A 93 -5.65 -9.68 3.47
C LEU A 93 -7.13 -9.70 3.06
N MET A 94 -7.44 -10.05 1.81
CA MET A 94 -8.83 -10.14 1.33
C MET A 94 -9.67 -11.17 2.10
N LYS A 95 -9.07 -12.21 2.70
CA LYS A 95 -9.78 -13.18 3.56
C LYS A 95 -10.37 -12.51 4.80
N ASP A 96 -9.71 -11.48 5.32
CA ASP A 96 -10.09 -10.82 6.57
C ASP A 96 -10.72 -9.41 6.38
N VAL A 97 -11.02 -9.00 5.13
CA VAL A 97 -11.56 -7.66 4.83
C VAL A 97 -12.93 -7.38 5.47
N HIS A 98 -13.65 -8.44 5.85
CA HIS A 98 -14.95 -8.38 6.53
C HIS A 98 -14.90 -8.97 7.95
N THR A 99 -13.70 -9.18 8.53
CA THR A 99 -13.58 -9.71 9.89
C THR A 99 -14.35 -8.84 10.90
N LEU A 100 -14.87 -9.47 11.96
CA LEU A 100 -15.56 -8.78 13.04
C LEU A 100 -14.58 -8.08 14.01
N ASN A 101 -13.30 -8.46 14.00
CA ASN A 101 -12.29 -7.79 14.79
C ASN A 101 -12.01 -6.40 14.22
N GLN A 102 -12.40 -5.38 14.97
CA GLN A 102 -12.34 -4.00 14.54
C GLN A 102 -10.92 -3.55 14.17
N ASN A 103 -9.94 -3.83 15.03
CA ASN A 103 -8.56 -3.42 14.78
C ASN A 103 -7.98 -4.10 13.53
N LEU A 104 -8.13 -5.42 13.42
CA LEU A 104 -7.67 -6.18 12.26
C LEU A 104 -8.31 -5.64 10.98
N ARG A 105 -9.62 -5.43 10.98
CA ARG A 105 -10.35 -4.95 9.80
C ARG A 105 -9.86 -3.59 9.32
N LEU A 106 -9.55 -2.66 10.24
CA LEU A 106 -8.99 -1.36 9.91
C LEU A 106 -7.63 -1.49 9.23
N GLN A 107 -6.72 -2.27 9.83
CA GLN A 107 -5.39 -2.48 9.28
C GLN A 107 -5.43 -3.16 7.91
N VAL A 108 -6.33 -4.14 7.73
CA VAL A 108 -6.55 -4.84 6.46
C VAL A 108 -7.02 -3.88 5.37
N GLN A 109 -8.04 -3.05 5.63
CA GLN A 109 -8.56 -2.09 4.66
C GLN A 109 -7.49 -1.11 4.18
N TRP A 110 -6.68 -0.57 5.11
CA TRP A 110 -5.60 0.35 4.75
C TRP A 110 -4.48 -0.36 3.98
N ALA A 111 -4.06 -1.55 4.44
CA ALA A 111 -2.98 -2.29 3.78
C ALA A 111 -3.34 -2.69 2.35
N LEU A 112 -4.60 -3.05 2.08
CA LEU A 112 -5.06 -3.46 0.75
C LEU A 112 -4.75 -2.42 -0.32
N GLY A 113 -5.03 -1.14 -0.06
CA GLY A 113 -4.72 -0.06 -1.01
C GLY A 113 -3.23 0.12 -1.28
N ARG A 114 -2.38 -0.24 -0.31
CA ARG A 114 -0.94 -0.09 -0.40
C ARG A 114 -0.20 -1.30 -0.98
N VAL A 115 -0.81 -2.47 -0.97
CA VAL A 115 -0.19 -3.70 -1.50
C VAL A 115 -0.70 -4.08 -2.88
N SER A 116 -1.78 -3.46 -3.37
CA SER A 116 -2.37 -3.81 -4.66
C SER A 116 -3.01 -2.61 -5.35
N ASN A 117 -3.02 -2.67 -6.67
CA ASN A 117 -3.85 -1.81 -7.52
C ASN A 117 -4.91 -2.62 -8.29
N ASP A 118 -5.20 -3.83 -7.85
CA ASP A 118 -6.19 -4.69 -8.50
C ASP A 118 -7.59 -4.12 -8.30
N GLN A 119 -8.43 -4.26 -9.33
CA GLN A 119 -9.75 -3.67 -9.35
C GLN A 119 -10.67 -4.24 -8.26
N ASP A 120 -10.52 -5.52 -7.90
CA ASP A 120 -11.28 -6.18 -6.84
C ASP A 120 -11.05 -5.54 -5.46
N VAL A 121 -9.83 -5.05 -5.18
CA VAL A 121 -9.54 -4.31 -3.95
C VAL A 121 -10.31 -2.97 -3.93
N VAL A 122 -10.26 -2.22 -5.03
CA VAL A 122 -10.97 -0.95 -5.14
C VAL A 122 -12.49 -1.17 -5.02
N ASP A 123 -13.03 -2.17 -5.71
CA ASP A 123 -14.46 -2.49 -5.67
C ASP A 123 -14.92 -2.92 -4.26
N THR A 124 -14.10 -3.71 -3.55
CA THR A 124 -14.38 -4.11 -2.16
C THR A 124 -14.39 -2.91 -1.21
N LEU A 125 -13.40 -2.02 -1.31
CA LEU A 125 -13.36 -0.82 -0.47
C LEU A 125 -14.52 0.14 -0.80
N LEU A 126 -14.90 0.28 -2.06
CA LEU A 126 -16.08 1.06 -2.47
C LEU A 126 -17.38 0.46 -1.93
N ALA A 127 -17.52 -0.87 -1.97
CA ALA A 127 -18.67 -1.55 -1.37
C ALA A 127 -18.73 -1.33 0.15
N ASN A 128 -17.60 -1.46 0.85
CA ASN A 128 -17.51 -1.19 2.28
C ASN A 128 -17.88 0.27 2.59
N MET A 129 -17.37 1.23 1.84
CA MET A 129 -17.68 2.66 2.01
C MET A 129 -19.19 2.94 1.91
N ARG A 130 -19.88 2.32 0.96
CA ARG A 130 -21.30 2.59 0.70
C ARG A 130 -22.25 1.79 1.58
N SER A 131 -21.92 0.53 1.87
CA SER A 131 -22.88 -0.47 2.34
C SER A 131 -22.56 -1.10 3.69
N ASP A 132 -21.36 -0.89 4.25
CA ASP A 132 -21.04 -1.46 5.56
C ASP A 132 -22.05 -0.97 6.62
N SER A 133 -22.54 -1.87 7.45
CA SER A 133 -23.48 -1.50 8.53
C SER A 133 -22.83 -0.60 9.58
N ASN A 134 -21.52 -0.75 9.82
CA ASN A 134 -20.78 0.05 10.79
C ASN A 134 -20.25 1.34 10.14
N PRO A 135 -20.68 2.53 10.61
CA PRO A 135 -20.21 3.82 10.08
C PRO A 135 -18.68 3.99 10.13
N LEU A 136 -18.04 3.44 11.16
CA LEU A 136 -16.57 3.48 11.27
C LEU A 136 -15.89 2.79 10.08
N PHE A 137 -16.37 1.61 9.69
CA PHE A 137 -15.79 0.90 8.56
C PHE A 137 -16.08 1.59 7.23
N ARG A 138 -17.25 2.25 7.08
CA ARG A 138 -17.50 3.11 5.91
C ARG A 138 -16.49 4.25 5.82
N ASP A 139 -16.28 4.98 6.93
CA ASP A 139 -15.31 6.07 7.01
C ASP A 139 -13.87 5.59 6.70
N LYS A 140 -13.46 4.46 7.29
CA LYS A 140 -12.09 3.95 7.10
C LYS A 140 -11.86 3.33 5.71
N ALA A 141 -12.87 2.74 5.10
CA ALA A 141 -12.81 2.33 3.70
C ALA A 141 -12.62 3.55 2.77
N ALA A 142 -13.34 4.66 3.05
CA ALA A 142 -13.16 5.90 2.32
C ALA A 142 -11.75 6.49 2.52
N CYS A 143 -11.21 6.46 3.74
CA CYS A 143 -9.82 6.86 3.98
C CYS A 143 -8.84 6.02 3.15
N ALA A 144 -9.04 4.70 3.10
CA ALA A 144 -8.21 3.81 2.28
C ALA A 144 -8.32 4.14 0.78
N LEU A 145 -9.52 4.49 0.30
CA LEU A 145 -9.72 4.93 -1.09
C LEU A 145 -9.08 6.29 -1.38
N ALA A 146 -9.08 7.21 -0.41
CA ALA A 146 -8.56 8.56 -0.58
C ALA A 146 -7.03 8.64 -0.49
N TYR A 147 -6.43 7.95 0.47
CA TYR A 147 -5.03 8.11 0.81
C TYR A 147 -4.13 6.92 0.44
N ASP A 148 -4.69 5.72 0.34
CA ASP A 148 -3.90 4.51 0.29
C ASP A 148 -3.88 3.84 -1.09
N GLN A 149 -4.64 4.34 -2.08
CA GLN A 149 -4.64 3.85 -3.46
C GLN A 149 -3.44 4.38 -4.26
N ILE A 150 -2.24 4.19 -3.71
CA ILE A 150 -1.00 4.81 -4.23
C ILE A 150 -0.45 4.17 -5.51
N HIS A 151 -0.97 3.00 -5.87
CA HIS A 151 -0.50 2.26 -7.04
C HIS A 151 -1.46 2.33 -8.25
N LEU A 152 -2.60 3.01 -8.14
CA LEU A 152 -3.55 3.13 -9.24
C LEU A 152 -2.96 3.89 -10.42
N THR A 153 -3.16 3.34 -11.62
CA THR A 153 -2.91 4.06 -12.87
C THR A 153 -3.98 5.14 -13.08
N GLU A 154 -3.73 6.10 -13.96
CA GLU A 154 -4.71 7.14 -14.27
C GLU A 154 -6.02 6.56 -14.83
N GLN A 155 -5.95 5.51 -15.66
CA GLN A 155 -7.12 4.80 -16.16
C GLN A 155 -7.94 4.14 -15.02
N GLN A 156 -7.25 3.56 -14.02
CA GLN A 156 -7.92 2.98 -12.85
C GLN A 156 -8.57 4.05 -11.97
N LYS A 157 -7.96 5.24 -11.86
CA LYS A 157 -8.54 6.38 -11.16
C LYS A 157 -9.85 6.87 -11.81
N VAL A 158 -10.01 6.76 -13.13
CA VAL A 158 -11.28 7.11 -13.81
C VAL A 158 -12.44 6.32 -13.21
N ARG A 159 -12.27 5.02 -12.98
CA ARG A 159 -13.31 4.19 -12.36
C ARG A 159 -13.57 4.59 -10.90
N LEU A 160 -12.50 4.77 -10.11
CA LEU A 160 -12.61 5.24 -8.74
C LEU A 160 -13.40 6.55 -8.67
N PHE A 161 -13.04 7.54 -9.47
CA PHE A 161 -13.73 8.83 -9.51
C PHE A 161 -15.19 8.69 -9.95
N GLY A 162 -15.47 7.81 -10.92
CA GLY A 162 -16.85 7.54 -11.35
C GLY A 162 -17.72 7.09 -10.18
N VAL A 163 -17.28 6.12 -9.41
CA VAL A 163 -18.05 5.60 -8.27
C VAL A 163 -18.11 6.60 -7.11
N LEU A 164 -17.05 7.37 -6.85
CA LEU A 164 -17.10 8.44 -5.86
C LEU A 164 -18.08 9.55 -6.25
N ILE A 165 -18.14 9.92 -7.53
CA ILE A 165 -19.12 10.91 -8.05
C ILE A 165 -20.57 10.38 -7.92
N GLU A 166 -20.80 9.09 -8.17
CA GLU A 166 -22.11 8.48 -7.92
C GLU A 166 -22.47 8.52 -6.43
N ALA A 167 -21.50 8.25 -5.54
CA ALA A 167 -21.71 8.29 -4.10
C ALA A 167 -22.01 9.70 -3.54
N LEU A 168 -21.74 10.77 -4.29
CA LEU A 168 -22.23 12.12 -3.95
C LEU A 168 -23.77 12.21 -4.00
N GLY A 169 -24.44 11.33 -4.73
CA GLY A 169 -25.90 11.22 -4.79
C GLY A 169 -26.51 10.29 -3.73
N ASP A 170 -25.71 9.64 -2.89
CA ASP A 170 -26.20 8.67 -1.91
C ASP A 170 -27.19 9.28 -0.91
N ASP A 171 -28.15 8.49 -0.44
CA ASP A 171 -29.15 8.95 0.53
C ASP A 171 -28.54 9.24 1.90
N LYS A 172 -27.47 8.54 2.27
CA LYS A 172 -26.77 8.71 3.53
C LYS A 172 -25.84 9.93 3.47
N LEU A 173 -26.02 10.85 4.41
CA LEU A 173 -25.18 12.06 4.49
C LEU A 173 -23.69 11.72 4.72
N ASP A 174 -23.38 10.74 5.54
CA ASP A 174 -22.01 10.32 5.80
C ASP A 174 -21.33 9.77 4.54
N VAL A 175 -22.05 8.98 3.71
CA VAL A 175 -21.50 8.50 2.43
C VAL A 175 -21.19 9.67 1.49
N ARG A 176 -22.08 10.66 1.40
CA ARG A 176 -21.82 11.87 0.60
C ARG A 176 -20.60 12.66 1.09
N ASN A 177 -20.48 12.84 2.42
CA ASN A 177 -19.35 13.55 3.02
C ASN A 177 -18.01 12.87 2.71
N ILE A 178 -17.93 11.55 2.90
CA ILE A 178 -16.69 10.83 2.70
C ILE A 178 -16.34 10.69 1.21
N ALA A 179 -17.34 10.58 0.32
CA ALA A 179 -17.11 10.59 -1.12
C ALA A 179 -16.54 11.94 -1.59
N LEU A 180 -17.10 13.06 -1.10
CA LEU A 180 -16.58 14.38 -1.37
C LEU A 180 -15.14 14.54 -0.87
N LEU A 181 -14.86 14.10 0.36
CA LEU A 181 -13.52 14.17 0.93
C LEU A 181 -12.51 13.39 0.08
N ALA A 182 -12.86 12.18 -0.35
CA ALA A 182 -12.00 11.37 -1.20
C ALA A 182 -11.74 12.04 -2.56
N LEU A 183 -12.76 12.60 -3.20
CA LEU A 183 -12.60 13.38 -4.43
C LEU A 183 -11.73 14.62 -4.24
N GLN A 184 -11.92 15.34 -3.13
CA GLN A 184 -11.13 16.52 -2.81
C GLN A 184 -9.64 16.19 -2.59
N ILE A 185 -9.35 15.10 -1.90
CA ILE A 185 -7.97 14.62 -1.67
C ILE A 185 -7.28 14.30 -3.01
N HIS A 186 -7.96 13.59 -3.90
CA HIS A 186 -7.38 13.21 -5.18
C HIS A 186 -7.26 14.36 -6.19
N THR A 187 -8.18 15.33 -6.15
CA THR A 187 -8.31 16.33 -7.22
C THR A 187 -8.05 17.77 -6.79
N GLY A 188 -8.04 18.03 -5.47
CA GLY A 188 -7.97 19.39 -4.91
C GLY A 188 -9.28 20.20 -5.10
N GLN A 189 -10.38 19.58 -5.54
CA GLN A 189 -11.61 20.28 -5.96
C GLN A 189 -12.83 19.78 -5.21
N THR A 190 -13.85 20.66 -5.07
CA THR A 190 -15.19 20.31 -4.52
C THR A 190 -16.31 20.50 -5.55
N LYS A 191 -16.04 21.22 -6.62
CA LYS A 191 -17.06 21.64 -7.62
C LYS A 191 -18.30 22.31 -6.99
N GLY A 192 -18.13 22.95 -5.83
CA GLY A 192 -19.22 23.59 -5.11
C GLY A 192 -20.22 22.60 -4.47
N PHE A 193 -19.89 21.29 -4.38
CA PHE A 193 -20.77 20.32 -3.77
C PHE A 193 -20.91 20.56 -2.26
N ASN A 194 -22.16 20.65 -1.80
CA ASN A 194 -22.50 20.70 -0.39
C ASN A 194 -23.36 19.45 -0.05
N PRO A 195 -22.83 18.52 0.78
CA PRO A 195 -23.56 17.31 1.14
C PRO A 195 -24.91 17.52 1.83
N ASN A 196 -25.10 18.70 2.47
CA ASN A 196 -26.34 19.07 3.16
C ASN A 196 -27.33 19.88 2.30
N ALA A 197 -26.95 20.25 1.08
CA ALA A 197 -27.81 21.01 0.20
C ALA A 197 -29.03 20.20 -0.28
N SER A 198 -30.00 20.88 -0.87
CA SER A 198 -31.15 20.26 -1.52
C SER A 198 -30.72 19.28 -2.62
N LEU A 199 -31.55 18.31 -2.95
CA LEU A 199 -31.30 17.37 -4.04
C LEU A 199 -30.91 18.07 -5.34
N THR A 200 -31.66 19.10 -5.70
CA THR A 200 -31.46 19.88 -6.94
C THR A 200 -30.06 20.53 -6.97
N GLU A 201 -29.64 21.15 -5.88
CA GLU A 201 -28.30 21.78 -5.80
C GLU A 201 -27.19 20.73 -5.85
N ARG A 202 -27.37 19.60 -5.16
CA ARG A 202 -26.41 18.50 -5.21
C ARG A 202 -26.28 17.94 -6.63
N GLU A 203 -27.40 17.74 -7.34
CA GLU A 203 -27.38 17.26 -8.72
C GLU A 203 -26.71 18.24 -9.69
N GLN A 204 -26.79 19.56 -9.45
CA GLN A 204 -26.06 20.56 -10.25
C GLN A 204 -24.54 20.33 -10.10
N SER A 205 -24.05 20.19 -8.87
CA SER A 205 -22.62 19.92 -8.61
C SER A 205 -22.18 18.56 -9.14
N VAL A 206 -23.01 17.51 -9.03
CA VAL A 206 -22.73 16.18 -9.60
C VAL A 206 -22.58 16.27 -11.12
N ARG A 207 -23.39 17.08 -11.80
CA ARG A 207 -23.21 17.32 -13.26
C ARG A 207 -21.86 17.95 -13.57
N LEU A 208 -21.37 18.89 -12.74
CA LEU A 208 -20.04 19.49 -12.91
C LEU A 208 -18.92 18.44 -12.71
N TRP A 209 -19.08 17.56 -11.73
CA TRP A 209 -18.16 16.44 -11.52
C TRP A 209 -18.13 15.45 -12.69
N ARG A 210 -19.29 15.08 -13.24
CA ARG A 210 -19.38 14.21 -14.42
C ARG A 210 -18.74 14.84 -15.66
N LYS A 211 -18.95 16.16 -15.87
CA LYS A 211 -18.27 16.90 -16.95
C LYS A 211 -16.75 16.89 -16.78
N TRP A 212 -16.30 17.15 -15.57
CA TRP A 212 -14.87 17.09 -15.25
C TRP A 212 -14.28 15.68 -15.50
N LEU A 213 -14.96 14.62 -15.07
CA LEU A 213 -14.51 13.24 -15.29
C LEU A 213 -14.42 12.90 -16.79
N ALA A 214 -15.38 13.36 -17.59
CA ALA A 214 -15.33 13.17 -19.04
C ALA A 214 -14.11 13.87 -19.66
N GLN A 215 -13.80 15.10 -19.24
CA GLN A 215 -12.60 15.83 -19.66
C GLN A 215 -11.32 15.13 -19.19
N TYR A 216 -11.27 14.70 -17.93
CA TYR A 216 -10.13 13.97 -17.40
C TYR A 216 -9.86 12.69 -18.21
N LYS A 217 -10.93 11.90 -18.48
CA LYS A 217 -10.81 10.68 -19.29
C LYS A 217 -10.34 10.95 -20.72
N SER A 218 -10.76 12.07 -21.33
CA SER A 218 -10.34 12.40 -22.71
C SER A 218 -8.89 12.90 -22.81
N GLY A 219 -8.28 13.25 -21.68
CA GLY A 219 -6.88 13.68 -21.62
C GLY A 219 -5.88 12.56 -21.34
N LEU A 220 -6.35 11.30 -21.18
CA LEU A 220 -5.51 10.12 -20.93
C LEU A 220 -5.20 9.37 -22.23
#